data_6f0f91c7b82f7f410a1c699622a6fd91
#
_entry.id   6f0f91c7b82f7f410a1c699622a6fd91
#
_cell.length_a   1.000
_cell.length_b   1.000
_cell.length_c   1.000
_cell.angle_alpha   90.00
_cell.angle_beta   90.00
_cell.angle_gamma   90.00
#
_symmetry.space_group_name_H-M   'P 1'
#
loop_
_entity.id
_entity.type
_entity.pdbx_description
1 polymer ?
#
loop_
_entity_poly.entity_id
_entity_poly.type
_entity_poly.pdbx_seq_one_letter_code
_entity_poly.pdbx_strand_id
1 'polypeptide(L)'
;KAQTIKTEAHSALSISVGRNETLEARSASVTVYALGVENIPDIVIPVSQEAGKEFFSTLTGPVAISDMESLGALQYHIFPSQTWDTTNPGTYWIMDMWSSGVSQESGLFGNQSFLGSGTRIYLNLFSENIPFNDDQEFTLPAGEYRVKQYDAIINKADIVPYTVEAGRETKDLTYPSGSWYMKVDDGGFAEAGPLTGGSMTVAVDGPDTYTFTFDFVDDRG
;
A
#
# COMPACT_ATOMS: atom_id res chain seq x y z
N LYS A 1 -19.36 21.57 -21.53
CA LYS A 1 -20.54 21.59 -22.44
C LYS A 1 -21.77 21.48 -21.58
N ALA A 2 -22.73 22.46 -21.73
CA ALA A 2 -24.04 22.37 -21.07
C ALA A 2 -24.86 21.26 -21.73
N GLN A 3 -25.40 20.36 -20.93
CA GLN A 3 -26.29 19.29 -21.37
C GLN A 3 -27.71 19.63 -20.94
N THR A 4 -28.65 19.69 -21.89
CA THR A 4 -30.07 19.95 -21.60
C THR A 4 -30.77 18.61 -21.37
N ILE A 5 -31.38 18.44 -20.20
CA ILE A 5 -32.17 17.25 -19.85
C ILE A 5 -33.64 17.68 -19.79
N LYS A 6 -34.49 17.00 -20.54
CA LYS A 6 -35.97 17.14 -20.43
C LYS A 6 -36.47 16.05 -19.51
N THR A 7 -37.14 16.39 -18.43
CA THR A 7 -37.68 15.42 -17.46
C THR A 7 -39.17 15.64 -17.25
N GLU A 8 -39.92 14.57 -17.01
CA GLU A 8 -41.28 14.59 -16.50
C GLU A 8 -41.31 14.70 -14.96
N ALA A 9 -42.48 15.02 -14.40
CA ALA A 9 -42.69 15.56 -13.05
C ALA A 9 -42.12 14.77 -11.83
N HIS A 10 -41.40 13.69 -12.00
CA HIS A 10 -40.81 12.89 -10.90
C HIS A 10 -39.45 12.26 -11.27
N SER A 11 -38.67 12.86 -12.15
CA SER A 11 -37.41 12.30 -12.57
C SER A 11 -36.25 12.73 -11.65
N ALA A 12 -35.36 11.79 -11.33
CA ALA A 12 -34.13 12.10 -10.63
C ALA A 12 -33.08 12.68 -11.58
N LEU A 13 -32.39 13.75 -11.16
CA LEU A 13 -31.20 14.24 -11.84
C LEU A 13 -29.99 13.53 -11.23
N SER A 14 -29.24 12.80 -12.06
CA SER A 14 -27.96 12.21 -11.65
C SER A 14 -26.82 13.04 -12.23
N ILE A 15 -25.90 13.47 -11.36
CA ILE A 15 -24.70 14.22 -11.74
C ILE A 15 -23.52 13.31 -11.47
N SER A 16 -22.78 12.93 -12.53
CA SER A 16 -21.55 12.17 -12.41
C SER A 16 -20.36 13.07 -12.75
N VAL A 17 -19.35 13.06 -11.90
CA VAL A 17 -18.12 13.84 -12.10
C VAL A 17 -16.94 12.88 -12.15
N GLY A 18 -16.10 12.98 -13.18
CA GLY A 18 -14.84 12.23 -13.26
C GLY A 18 -13.92 12.62 -12.11
N ARG A 19 -13.01 11.72 -11.72
CA ARG A 19 -12.01 11.97 -10.69
C ARG A 19 -11.26 13.28 -10.92
N ASN A 20 -10.95 13.99 -9.83
CA ASN A 20 -10.04 15.13 -9.90
C ASN A 20 -8.60 14.61 -9.86
N GLU A 21 -7.90 14.71 -10.97
CA GLU A 21 -6.50 14.29 -11.09
C GLU A 21 -5.51 15.43 -10.82
N THR A 22 -6.04 16.63 -10.47
CA THR A 22 -5.21 17.79 -10.13
C THR A 22 -5.06 17.92 -8.62
N LEU A 23 -3.94 18.46 -8.16
CA LEU A 23 -3.69 18.74 -6.73
C LEU A 23 -4.46 19.95 -6.20
N GLU A 24 -5.40 20.48 -6.98
CA GLU A 24 -6.23 21.61 -6.59
C GLU A 24 -7.71 21.22 -6.53
N ALA A 25 -8.40 21.69 -5.49
CA ALA A 25 -9.85 21.55 -5.42
C ALA A 25 -10.51 22.32 -6.59
N ARG A 26 -11.57 21.75 -7.15
CA ARG A 26 -12.30 22.39 -8.23
C ARG A 26 -13.79 22.45 -7.94
N SER A 27 -14.45 23.44 -8.48
CA SER A 27 -15.89 23.61 -8.36
C SER A 27 -16.53 23.99 -9.70
N ALA A 28 -17.79 23.62 -9.83
CA ALA A 28 -18.64 23.97 -10.97
C ALA A 28 -20.07 24.13 -10.48
N SER A 29 -20.97 24.58 -11.34
CA SER A 29 -22.40 24.57 -11.07
C SER A 29 -23.17 23.94 -12.23
N VAL A 30 -24.23 23.24 -11.90
CA VAL A 30 -25.23 22.75 -12.86
C VAL A 30 -26.48 23.56 -12.67
N THR A 31 -26.93 24.22 -13.76
CA THR A 31 -28.18 25.02 -13.74
C THR A 31 -29.29 24.19 -14.38
N VAL A 32 -30.36 23.98 -13.65
CA VAL A 32 -31.58 23.34 -14.13
C VAL A 32 -32.63 24.43 -14.35
N TYR A 33 -33.16 24.52 -15.54
CA TYR A 33 -34.15 25.51 -15.89
C TYR A 33 -35.34 24.88 -16.63
N ALA A 34 -36.52 25.49 -16.50
CA ALA A 34 -37.73 25.05 -17.17
C ALA A 34 -37.81 25.68 -18.58
N LEU A 35 -37.99 24.84 -19.62
CA LEU A 35 -38.19 25.29 -20.98
C LEU A 35 -39.68 25.54 -21.23
N GLY A 36 -40.01 26.75 -21.72
CA GLY A 36 -41.36 27.10 -22.16
C GLY A 36 -42.36 27.38 -21.02
N VAL A 37 -41.87 27.58 -19.79
CA VAL A 37 -42.69 27.98 -18.66
C VAL A 37 -42.13 29.29 -18.09
N GLU A 38 -42.96 30.31 -18.04
CA GLU A 38 -42.56 31.60 -17.48
C GLU A 38 -42.64 31.63 -15.97
N ASN A 39 -41.74 32.37 -15.31
CA ASN A 39 -41.69 32.59 -13.88
C ASN A 39 -41.30 31.41 -13.00
N ILE A 40 -40.66 30.37 -13.54
CA ILE A 40 -39.98 29.36 -12.71
C ILE A 40 -38.51 29.75 -12.59
N PRO A 41 -38.01 29.97 -11.36
CA PRO A 41 -36.60 30.30 -11.16
C PRO A 41 -35.69 29.12 -11.49
N ASP A 42 -34.53 29.41 -12.04
CA ASP A 42 -33.49 28.43 -12.28
C ASP A 42 -33.00 27.85 -10.95
N ILE A 43 -32.75 26.55 -10.94
CA ILE A 43 -32.15 25.84 -9.80
C ILE A 43 -30.65 25.68 -10.11
N VAL A 44 -29.82 26.33 -9.31
CA VAL A 44 -28.37 26.20 -9.40
C VAL A 44 -27.89 25.20 -8.37
N ILE A 45 -27.27 24.12 -8.83
CA ILE A 45 -26.72 23.05 -7.99
C ILE A 45 -25.19 23.23 -7.98
N PRO A 46 -24.60 23.67 -6.86
CA PRO A 46 -23.15 23.73 -6.74
C PRO A 46 -22.59 22.30 -6.64
N VAL A 47 -21.52 22.04 -7.37
CA VAL A 47 -20.76 20.80 -7.33
C VAL A 47 -19.32 21.15 -6.97
N SER A 48 -18.80 20.59 -5.91
CA SER A 48 -17.41 20.74 -5.50
C SER A 48 -16.72 19.37 -5.48
N GLN A 49 -15.45 19.37 -5.80
CA GLN A 49 -14.60 18.19 -5.76
C GLN A 49 -13.28 18.59 -5.09
N GLU A 50 -12.87 17.80 -4.12
CA GLU A 50 -11.60 18.00 -3.45
C GLU A 50 -10.42 17.85 -4.42
N ALA A 51 -9.25 18.33 -3.99
CA ALA A 51 -8.00 18.08 -4.68
C ALA A 51 -7.76 16.58 -4.85
N GLY A 52 -7.19 16.19 -5.96
CA GLY A 52 -6.70 14.82 -6.16
C GLY A 52 -5.57 14.51 -5.20
N LYS A 53 -5.34 13.23 -4.95
CA LYS A 53 -4.15 12.79 -4.21
C LYS A 53 -2.99 12.63 -5.17
N GLU A 54 -1.81 13.03 -4.75
CA GLU A 54 -0.58 12.60 -5.39
C GLU A 54 -0.42 11.09 -5.18
N PHE A 55 -0.11 10.36 -6.24
CA PHE A 55 0.18 8.93 -6.18
C PHE A 55 1.67 8.71 -6.24
N PHE A 56 2.14 7.83 -5.38
CA PHE A 56 3.53 7.38 -5.41
C PHE A 56 3.72 6.13 -6.27
N SER A 57 2.63 5.42 -6.53
CA SER A 57 2.65 4.26 -7.43
C SER A 57 2.91 4.67 -8.87
N THR A 58 3.86 3.98 -9.49
CA THR A 58 4.15 4.04 -10.93
C THR A 58 3.63 2.81 -11.68
N LEU A 59 2.92 1.91 -10.99
CA LEU A 59 2.33 0.72 -11.60
C LEU A 59 1.34 1.09 -12.69
N THR A 60 1.39 0.39 -13.80
CA THR A 60 0.53 0.65 -14.97
C THR A 60 -0.71 -0.24 -15.01
N GLY A 61 -0.84 -1.20 -14.10
CA GLY A 61 -1.98 -2.10 -13.99
C GLY A 61 -1.81 -3.15 -12.89
N PRO A 62 -2.75 -4.09 -12.77
CA PRO A 62 -2.67 -5.16 -11.80
C PRO A 62 -1.42 -6.02 -11.99
N VAL A 63 -0.82 -6.45 -10.89
CA VAL A 63 0.38 -7.28 -10.87
C VAL A 63 0.04 -8.65 -10.31
N ALA A 64 0.42 -9.71 -11.03
CA ALA A 64 0.42 -11.05 -10.49
C ALA A 64 1.79 -11.35 -9.86
N ILE A 65 1.80 -11.77 -8.61
CA ILE A 65 3.01 -12.14 -7.89
C ILE A 65 3.13 -13.66 -7.96
N SER A 66 4.22 -14.13 -8.55
CA SER A 66 4.57 -15.53 -8.62
C SER A 66 6.09 -15.67 -8.61
N ASP A 67 6.58 -16.89 -8.45
CA ASP A 67 8.00 -17.17 -8.60
C ASP A 67 8.91 -16.44 -7.59
N MET A 68 8.41 -16.27 -6.36
CA MET A 68 9.18 -15.69 -5.26
C MET A 68 10.04 -16.79 -4.62
N GLU A 69 11.33 -16.82 -4.93
CA GLU A 69 12.24 -17.89 -4.53
C GLU A 69 13.16 -17.53 -3.38
N SER A 70 13.34 -16.25 -3.12
CA SER A 70 14.28 -15.79 -2.09
C SER A 70 13.59 -14.94 -1.05
N LEU A 71 13.91 -15.20 0.20
CA LEU A 71 13.41 -14.49 1.36
C LEU A 71 14.58 -14.07 2.26
N GLY A 72 14.74 -12.78 2.43
CA GLY A 72 15.50 -12.20 3.53
C GLY A 72 14.53 -11.72 4.62
N ALA A 73 14.72 -12.13 5.86
CA ALA A 73 13.89 -11.65 6.94
C ALA A 73 14.75 -11.26 8.15
N LEU A 74 14.38 -10.15 8.78
CA LEU A 74 14.99 -9.67 10.00
C LEU A 74 13.90 -9.48 11.05
N GLN A 75 14.08 -10.14 12.20
CA GLN A 75 13.28 -9.89 13.37
C GLN A 75 13.85 -8.69 14.13
N TYR A 76 13.02 -7.69 14.38
CA TYR A 76 13.43 -6.52 15.14
C TYR A 76 12.71 -6.43 16.48
N HIS A 77 13.48 -6.14 17.53
CA HIS A 77 12.92 -5.65 18.77
C HIS A 77 12.72 -4.14 18.65
N ILE A 78 11.47 -3.73 18.46
CA ILE A 78 11.15 -2.32 18.50
C ILE A 78 10.99 -1.90 19.96
N PHE A 79 11.83 -0.94 20.40
CA PHE A 79 11.79 -0.17 21.65
C PHE A 79 12.33 -0.82 22.93
N PRO A 80 13.02 -0.02 23.72
CA PRO A 80 14.24 0.74 23.42
C PRO A 80 15.50 -0.07 23.76
N SER A 81 15.36 -1.36 24.05
CA SER A 81 16.46 -2.29 24.29
C SER A 81 16.44 -3.40 23.23
N GLN A 82 17.60 -3.82 22.82
CA GLN A 82 17.79 -4.98 21.93
C GLN A 82 17.41 -6.32 22.61
N THR A 83 16.71 -6.28 23.73
CA THR A 83 16.24 -7.45 24.44
C THR A 83 14.73 -7.60 24.28
N TRP A 84 14.30 -8.84 24.10
CA TRP A 84 12.89 -9.17 24.04
C TRP A 84 12.13 -8.64 25.27
N ASP A 85 11.07 -7.91 25.02
CA ASP A 85 10.23 -7.33 26.04
C ASP A 85 8.84 -7.95 25.99
N THR A 86 8.48 -8.72 27.01
CA THR A 86 7.17 -9.37 27.15
C THR A 86 6.00 -8.39 27.15
N THR A 87 6.25 -7.09 27.34
CA THR A 87 5.22 -6.06 27.31
C THR A 87 5.00 -5.47 25.92
N ASN A 88 5.78 -5.89 24.91
CA ASN A 88 5.53 -5.49 23.53
C ASN A 88 4.24 -6.14 23.02
N PRO A 89 3.34 -5.38 22.40
CA PRO A 89 2.12 -5.94 21.83
C PRO A 89 2.39 -6.77 20.57
N GLY A 90 3.55 -6.61 19.93
CA GLY A 90 3.93 -7.35 18.73
C GLY A 90 5.42 -7.33 18.45
N THR A 91 5.86 -8.26 17.63
CA THR A 91 7.21 -8.34 17.09
C THR A 91 7.24 -7.73 15.70
N TYR A 92 8.21 -6.88 15.43
CA TYR A 92 8.41 -6.26 14.12
C TYR A 92 9.31 -7.09 13.23
N TRP A 93 8.91 -7.24 12.01
CA TRP A 93 9.65 -7.93 10.97
C TRP A 93 9.90 -7.01 9.79
N ILE A 94 11.09 -7.08 9.24
CA ILE A 94 11.39 -6.62 7.89
C ILE A 94 11.57 -7.86 7.03
N MET A 95 10.74 -7.99 6.00
CA MET A 95 10.83 -9.08 5.04
C MET A 95 11.14 -8.50 3.67
N ASP A 96 12.12 -9.08 3.01
CA ASP A 96 12.53 -8.71 1.67
C ASP A 96 12.51 -9.97 0.81
N MET A 97 11.63 -10.01 -0.17
CA MET A 97 11.40 -11.17 -1.03
C MET A 97 11.64 -10.78 -2.48
N TRP A 98 12.25 -11.67 -3.23
CA TRP A 98 12.48 -11.45 -4.66
C TRP A 98 12.35 -12.72 -5.49
N SER A 99 11.98 -12.55 -6.76
CA SER A 99 11.83 -13.64 -7.70
C SER A 99 13.18 -14.19 -8.18
N SER A 100 13.19 -15.37 -8.79
CA SER A 100 14.39 -16.08 -9.26
C SER A 100 15.24 -15.27 -10.22
N GLY A 101 14.64 -14.34 -10.97
CA GLY A 101 15.34 -13.47 -11.90
C GLY A 101 16.08 -12.29 -11.24
N VAL A 102 15.93 -12.11 -9.93
CA VAL A 102 16.56 -11.02 -9.17
C VAL A 102 17.60 -11.59 -8.22
N SER A 103 18.76 -10.98 -8.17
CA SER A 103 19.77 -11.25 -7.15
C SER A 103 20.06 -10.00 -6.31
N GLN A 104 20.33 -10.22 -5.04
CA GLN A 104 20.73 -9.17 -4.12
C GLN A 104 22.24 -9.24 -3.90
N GLU A 105 22.91 -8.13 -4.10
CA GLU A 105 24.32 -7.97 -3.75
C GLU A 105 24.47 -6.97 -2.61
N SER A 106 25.29 -7.37 -1.61
CA SER A 106 25.68 -6.46 -0.54
C SER A 106 26.90 -5.67 -1.00
N GLY A 107 26.73 -4.37 -1.17
CA GLY A 107 27.82 -3.46 -1.48
C GLY A 107 28.69 -3.13 -0.26
N LEU A 108 29.80 -2.44 -0.49
CA LEU A 108 30.60 -1.85 0.58
C LEU A 108 29.72 -0.87 1.39
N PHE A 109 29.87 -0.92 2.71
CA PHE A 109 29.10 -0.09 3.66
C PHE A 109 27.61 -0.44 3.83
N GLY A 110 27.21 -1.67 3.49
CA GLY A 110 25.82 -2.11 3.68
C GLY A 110 24.84 -1.59 2.63
N ASN A 111 25.31 -0.95 1.57
CA ASN A 111 24.46 -0.63 0.42
C ASN A 111 24.03 -1.93 -0.27
N GLN A 112 22.74 -2.11 -0.41
CA GLN A 112 22.18 -3.22 -1.17
C GLN A 112 21.95 -2.76 -2.62
N SER A 113 22.22 -3.64 -3.55
CA SER A 113 21.84 -3.49 -4.95
C SER A 113 21.09 -4.73 -5.41
N PHE A 114 20.14 -4.53 -6.30
CA PHE A 114 19.36 -5.60 -6.90
C PHE A 114 19.73 -5.67 -8.37
N LEU A 115 20.15 -6.83 -8.83
CA LEU A 115 20.55 -7.07 -10.22
C LEU A 115 19.54 -7.99 -10.90
N GLY A 116 19.52 -7.96 -12.24
CA GLY A 116 18.62 -8.77 -13.04
C GLY A 116 17.23 -8.15 -13.21
N SER A 117 16.25 -8.97 -13.54
CA SER A 117 14.87 -8.51 -13.80
C SER A 117 13.87 -9.42 -13.14
N GLY A 118 12.84 -8.82 -12.51
CA GLY A 118 11.81 -9.57 -11.81
C GLY A 118 11.05 -8.73 -10.78
N THR A 119 10.60 -9.39 -9.74
CA THR A 119 9.79 -8.80 -8.67
C THR A 119 10.57 -8.74 -7.37
N ARG A 120 10.42 -7.66 -6.63
CA ARG A 120 10.80 -7.51 -5.23
C ARG A 120 9.60 -7.04 -4.42
N ILE A 121 9.39 -7.64 -3.26
CA ILE A 121 8.40 -7.19 -2.27
C ILE A 121 9.13 -6.93 -0.97
N TYR A 122 9.01 -5.72 -0.48
CA TYR A 122 9.56 -5.29 0.79
C TYR A 122 8.42 -5.04 1.77
N LEU A 123 8.40 -5.77 2.88
CA LEU A 123 7.34 -5.71 3.87
C LEU A 123 7.89 -5.34 5.24
N ASN A 124 7.24 -4.37 5.85
CA ASN A 124 7.35 -4.07 7.28
C ASN A 124 6.06 -4.56 7.94
N LEU A 125 6.16 -5.44 8.92
CA LEU A 125 4.96 -6.03 9.53
C LEU A 125 5.12 -6.30 11.02
N PHE A 126 3.98 -6.45 11.70
CA PHE A 126 3.90 -6.81 13.10
C PHE A 126 3.19 -8.14 13.26
N SER A 127 3.86 -9.12 13.87
CA SER A 127 3.23 -10.34 14.37
C SER A 127 2.79 -10.16 15.82
N GLU A 128 2.20 -11.19 16.40
CA GLU A 128 2.12 -11.30 17.85
C GLU A 128 3.52 -11.24 18.47
N ASN A 129 3.58 -10.93 19.76
CA ASN A 129 4.86 -10.83 20.46
C ASN A 129 5.46 -12.22 20.63
N ILE A 130 6.59 -12.46 19.97
CA ILE A 130 7.35 -13.70 20.07
C ILE A 130 8.75 -13.43 20.62
N PRO A 131 9.34 -14.35 21.37
CA PRO A 131 10.70 -14.23 21.86
C PRO A 131 11.69 -14.04 20.72
N PHE A 132 12.72 -13.25 20.98
CA PHE A 132 13.85 -13.15 20.06
C PHE A 132 14.55 -14.50 19.97
N ASN A 133 14.86 -14.86 18.76
CA ASN A 133 15.53 -16.09 18.41
C ASN A 133 16.97 -15.77 18.00
N ASP A 134 17.94 -16.09 18.87
CA ASP A 134 19.36 -15.86 18.61
C ASP A 134 19.88 -16.70 17.43
N ASP A 135 19.21 -17.82 17.11
CA ASP A 135 19.56 -18.69 15.98
C ASP A 135 19.10 -18.12 14.64
N GLN A 136 18.41 -16.98 14.65
CA GLN A 136 17.88 -16.28 13.47
C GLN A 136 16.94 -17.15 12.60
N GLU A 137 16.29 -18.13 13.21
CA GLU A 137 15.26 -18.90 12.53
C GLU A 137 14.05 -18.00 12.20
N PHE A 138 13.53 -18.15 11.01
CA PHE A 138 12.32 -17.44 10.61
C PHE A 138 11.10 -18.11 11.25
N THR A 139 10.43 -17.40 12.14
CA THR A 139 9.31 -17.93 12.94
C THR A 139 8.07 -17.06 12.85
N LEU A 140 7.77 -16.53 11.68
CA LEU A 140 6.58 -15.69 11.49
C LEU A 140 5.31 -16.51 11.73
N PRO A 141 4.41 -16.08 12.64
CA PRO A 141 3.17 -16.79 12.92
C PRO A 141 2.23 -16.86 11.71
N ALA A 142 1.55 -17.99 11.55
CA ALA A 142 0.49 -18.14 10.58
C ALA A 142 -0.68 -17.20 10.89
N GLY A 143 -1.30 -16.64 9.86
CA GLY A 143 -2.45 -15.75 10.02
C GLY A 143 -2.66 -14.82 8.85
N GLU A 144 -3.71 -14.00 8.94
CA GLU A 144 -3.98 -12.91 7.99
C GLU A 144 -3.41 -11.60 8.54
N TYR A 145 -2.49 -11.00 7.79
CA TYR A 145 -1.85 -9.72 8.09
C TYR A 145 -2.47 -8.63 7.23
N ARG A 146 -3.19 -7.69 7.84
CA ARG A 146 -3.90 -6.62 7.13
C ARG A 146 -3.04 -5.36 7.06
N VAL A 147 -3.10 -4.68 5.92
CA VAL A 147 -2.41 -3.40 5.79
C VAL A 147 -3.03 -2.37 6.73
N LYS A 148 -2.18 -1.71 7.51
CA LYS A 148 -2.54 -0.67 8.46
C LYS A 148 -1.64 0.55 8.27
N GLN A 149 -2.26 1.72 8.20
CA GLN A 149 -1.51 2.99 8.23
C GLN A 149 -0.99 3.24 9.64
N TYR A 150 0.31 3.49 9.74
CA TYR A 150 0.98 3.94 10.96
C TYR A 150 1.55 5.34 10.75
N ASP A 151 1.76 6.07 11.83
CA ASP A 151 2.53 7.31 11.80
C ASP A 151 3.99 7.05 11.47
N ALA A 152 4.71 8.07 11.01
CA ALA A 152 6.14 7.95 10.65
C ALA A 152 6.99 7.48 11.85
N ILE A 153 6.56 7.80 13.07
CA ILE A 153 7.13 7.30 14.32
C ILE A 153 6.05 6.43 14.97
N ILE A 154 6.27 5.11 14.96
CA ILE A 154 5.34 4.15 15.55
C ILE A 154 5.59 4.10 17.05
N ASN A 155 4.58 4.42 17.85
CA ASN A 155 4.65 4.23 19.29
C ASN A 155 4.27 2.79 19.65
N LYS A 156 4.85 2.26 20.73
CA LYS A 156 4.55 0.93 21.23
C LYS A 156 3.05 0.68 21.42
N ALA A 157 2.31 1.66 21.90
CA ALA A 157 0.87 1.56 22.14
C ALA A 157 0.03 1.46 20.85
N ASP A 158 0.58 1.85 19.71
CA ASP A 158 -0.11 1.87 18.42
C ASP A 158 0.09 0.56 17.64
N ILE A 159 1.02 -0.30 18.09
CA ILE A 159 1.31 -1.58 17.45
C ILE A 159 0.08 -2.49 17.57
N VAL A 160 -0.34 -2.98 16.42
CA VAL A 160 -1.40 -3.99 16.29
C VAL A 160 -0.80 -5.24 15.66
N PRO A 161 -0.82 -6.39 16.35
CA PRO A 161 -0.38 -7.65 15.76
C PRO A 161 -1.16 -8.00 14.49
N TYR A 162 -0.55 -8.82 13.64
CA TYR A 162 -1.10 -9.26 12.36
C TYR A 162 -1.41 -8.09 11.41
N THR A 163 -0.50 -7.12 11.36
CA THR A 163 -0.60 -6.02 10.41
C THR A 163 0.66 -5.86 9.56
N VAL A 164 0.45 -5.37 8.35
CA VAL A 164 1.48 -4.90 7.43
C VAL A 164 1.49 -3.38 7.50
N GLU A 165 2.63 -2.76 7.74
CA GLU A 165 2.77 -1.31 7.72
C GLU A 165 2.57 -0.79 6.30
N ALA A 166 1.61 0.10 6.11
CA ALA A 166 1.34 0.70 4.80
C ALA A 166 2.56 1.45 4.25
N GLY A 167 2.78 1.32 2.95
CA GLY A 167 3.80 2.08 2.24
C GLY A 167 3.49 3.58 2.28
N ARG A 168 4.55 4.39 2.40
CA ARG A 168 4.50 5.85 2.42
C ARG A 168 5.45 6.43 1.39
N GLU A 169 5.35 7.73 1.14
CA GLU A 169 6.34 8.44 0.32
C GLU A 169 7.76 8.04 0.69
N THR A 170 8.53 7.66 -0.30
CA THR A 170 9.93 7.31 -0.15
C THR A 170 10.77 7.92 -1.27
N LYS A 171 12.02 8.28 -0.94
CA LYS A 171 13.01 8.74 -1.91
C LYS A 171 13.99 7.64 -2.31
N ASP A 172 13.99 6.54 -1.58
CA ASP A 172 14.88 5.41 -1.78
C ASP A 172 14.08 4.12 -1.76
N LEU A 173 13.96 3.49 -2.93
CA LEU A 173 13.30 2.21 -3.09
C LEU A 173 14.18 1.02 -2.67
N THR A 174 15.46 1.26 -2.37
CA THR A 174 16.30 0.22 -1.76
C THR A 174 15.85 -0.06 -0.33
N TYR A 175 15.56 1.01 0.42
CA TYR A 175 15.02 0.97 1.78
C TYR A 175 13.76 1.83 1.88
N PRO A 176 12.64 1.36 1.32
CA PRO A 176 11.44 2.18 1.26
C PRO A 176 10.81 2.36 2.64
N SER A 177 10.04 3.43 2.79
CA SER A 177 9.24 3.69 3.99
C SER A 177 7.95 2.86 3.97
N GLY A 178 7.79 1.94 4.93
CA GLY A 178 6.68 0.98 4.96
C GLY A 178 6.82 -0.11 3.90
N SER A 179 5.72 -0.68 3.47
CA SER A 179 5.72 -1.86 2.58
C SER A 179 5.49 -1.48 1.13
N TRP A 180 6.25 -2.11 0.22
CA TRP A 180 6.29 -1.76 -1.19
C TRP A 180 6.38 -3.00 -2.08
N TYR A 181 5.75 -2.92 -3.24
CA TYR A 181 6.00 -3.75 -4.41
C TYR A 181 6.93 -3.01 -5.37
N MET A 182 7.88 -3.72 -5.96
CA MET A 182 8.83 -3.16 -6.92
C MET A 182 9.09 -4.15 -8.06
N LYS A 183 9.13 -3.64 -9.26
CA LYS A 183 9.62 -4.35 -10.44
C LYS A 183 11.07 -3.96 -10.68
N VAL A 184 11.94 -4.92 -10.56
CA VAL A 184 13.37 -4.76 -10.84
C VAL A 184 13.60 -4.97 -12.34
N ASP A 185 14.39 -4.12 -12.96
CA ASP A 185 14.82 -4.26 -14.33
C ASP A 185 16.26 -3.72 -14.49
N ASP A 186 17.17 -4.63 -14.83
CA ASP A 186 18.59 -4.38 -15.02
C ASP A 186 19.26 -3.53 -13.92
N GLY A 187 18.96 -3.88 -12.67
CA GLY A 187 19.52 -3.23 -11.48
C GLY A 187 18.85 -1.93 -11.05
N GLY A 188 17.75 -1.55 -11.70
CA GLY A 188 16.90 -0.42 -11.32
C GLY A 188 15.49 -0.85 -10.94
N PHE A 189 14.69 0.08 -10.44
CA PHE A 189 13.27 -0.12 -10.18
C PHE A 189 12.44 0.52 -11.31
N ALA A 190 11.95 -0.30 -12.24
CA ALA A 190 11.20 0.16 -13.41
C ALA A 190 9.80 0.66 -13.05
N GLU A 191 9.13 -0.05 -12.13
CA GLU A 191 7.83 0.29 -11.60
C GLU A 191 7.82 -0.04 -10.11
N ALA A 192 7.07 0.73 -9.32
CA ALA A 192 6.90 0.48 -7.90
C ALA A 192 5.53 1.00 -7.41
N GLY A 193 5.01 0.41 -6.35
CA GLY A 193 3.80 0.87 -5.69
C GLY A 193 3.85 0.62 -4.18
N PRO A 194 3.47 1.64 -3.36
CA PRO A 194 3.29 1.44 -1.94
C PRO A 194 2.08 0.54 -1.70
N LEU A 195 2.19 -0.41 -0.78
CA LEU A 195 1.07 -1.24 -0.37
C LEU A 195 0.25 -0.47 0.66
N THR A 196 -0.93 -0.01 0.28
CA THR A 196 -1.75 0.89 1.12
C THR A 196 -3.04 0.26 1.61
N GLY A 197 -3.39 -0.92 1.11
CA GLY A 197 -4.58 -1.67 1.50
C GLY A 197 -4.46 -3.16 1.20
N GLY A 198 -5.49 -3.90 1.58
CA GLY A 198 -5.53 -5.35 1.39
C GLY A 198 -4.86 -6.14 2.51
N SER A 199 -4.42 -7.35 2.20
CA SER A 199 -3.85 -8.27 3.19
C SER A 199 -2.86 -9.28 2.59
N MET A 200 -2.12 -9.94 3.50
CA MET A 200 -1.31 -11.11 3.24
C MET A 200 -1.75 -12.23 4.16
N THR A 201 -1.91 -13.43 3.63
CA THR A 201 -2.10 -14.63 4.44
C THR A 201 -0.81 -15.43 4.49
N VAL A 202 -0.43 -15.82 5.70
CA VAL A 202 0.73 -16.68 5.98
C VAL A 202 0.23 -18.05 6.41
N ALA A 203 0.63 -19.10 5.72
CA ALA A 203 0.49 -20.47 6.16
C ALA A 203 1.87 -21.06 6.46
N VAL A 204 1.95 -21.86 7.52
CA VAL A 204 3.16 -22.60 7.90
C VAL A 204 2.94 -24.07 7.51
N ASP A 205 3.61 -24.51 6.46
CA ASP A 205 3.40 -25.83 5.85
C ASP A 205 4.38 -26.89 6.36
N GLY A 206 5.39 -26.46 7.11
CA GLY A 206 6.40 -27.33 7.69
C GLY A 206 7.46 -26.56 8.46
N PRO A 207 8.50 -27.20 9.00
CA PRO A 207 9.52 -26.54 9.84
C PRO A 207 10.13 -25.36 9.13
N ASP A 208 10.40 -25.28 7.92
CA ASP A 208 11.01 -24.14 7.20
C ASP A 208 10.24 -23.81 5.90
N THR A 209 8.95 -24.13 5.90
CA THR A 209 8.14 -23.99 4.69
C THR A 209 6.95 -23.09 4.96
N TYR A 210 6.84 -22.03 4.19
CA TYR A 210 5.79 -21.01 4.28
C TYR A 210 5.12 -20.82 2.94
N THR A 211 3.81 -20.63 2.99
CA THR A 211 3.04 -20.14 1.84
C THR A 211 2.52 -18.75 2.15
N PHE A 212 2.84 -17.81 1.27
CA PHE A 212 2.35 -16.43 1.31
C PHE A 212 1.32 -16.22 0.20
N THR A 213 0.14 -15.73 0.56
CA THR A 213 -0.88 -15.33 -0.41
C THR A 213 -1.11 -13.83 -0.25
N PHE A 214 -0.96 -13.08 -1.34
CA PHE A 214 -1.06 -11.63 -1.35
C PHE A 214 -2.35 -11.17 -2.04
N ASP A 215 -3.02 -10.22 -1.41
CA ASP A 215 -4.16 -9.48 -1.95
C ASP A 215 -4.00 -8.01 -1.53
N PHE A 216 -3.01 -7.36 -2.11
CA PHE A 216 -2.64 -5.99 -1.78
C PHE A 216 -3.20 -4.99 -2.79
N VAL A 217 -3.39 -3.77 -2.32
CA VAL A 217 -3.83 -2.62 -3.10
C VAL A 217 -2.80 -1.51 -2.93
N ASP A 218 -2.44 -0.87 -4.02
CA ASP A 218 -1.58 0.32 -4.01
C ASP A 218 -2.38 1.61 -3.73
N ASP A 219 -1.73 2.77 -3.78
CA ASP A 219 -2.35 4.06 -3.52
C ASP A 219 -3.28 4.56 -4.63
N ARG A 220 -3.39 3.83 -5.74
CA ARG A 220 -4.34 4.09 -6.84
C ARG A 220 -5.64 3.31 -6.69
N GLY A 221 -5.65 2.20 -5.95
CA GLY A 221 -6.81 1.37 -5.62
C GLY A 221 -7.12 0.28 -6.61
#